data_37dd0dd5377d1d6d2ca8d5abe2b29ad7
#
_entry.id   37dd0dd5377d1d6d2ca8d5abe2b29ad7
#
_cell.length_a   1.000
_cell.length_b   1.000
_cell.length_c   1.000
_cell.angle_alpha   90.00
_cell.angle_beta   90.00
_cell.angle_gamma   90.00
#
_symmetry.space_group_name_H-M   'P 1'
#
loop_
_entity.id
_entity.type
_entity.pdbx_description
1 polymer ?
#
loop_
_entity_poly.entity_id
_entity_poly.type
_entity_poly.pdbx_seq_one_letter_code
_entity_poly.pdbx_strand_id
1 'polypeptide(L)'
;FINHDDRLAVVEGNVSLSFLPLSHVYERMWVAYVLHKGVINCYLDDTNRVAEVLKEVRPHYMCVVPRLLEKIYTKIYENVEKQSVLKRLVFATATRIAKIQLGRKKKGKKPSFLLQKAYNVADRVVFQKLKAALGGNIQMIPCGGALLEPSIGRFFRAIGVNVTLGYGMTETTATVSCW
;
A
#
# COMPACT_ATOMS: atom_id res chain seq x y z
N PHE A 1 -9.36 17.25 9.38
CA PHE A 1 -9.78 16.14 8.50
C PHE A 1 -10.17 16.63 7.11
N ILE A 2 -10.94 17.70 6.98
CA ILE A 2 -11.48 18.21 5.71
C ILE A 2 -10.40 18.38 4.61
N ASN A 3 -9.23 18.91 4.95
CA ASN A 3 -8.13 19.13 4.00
C ASN A 3 -7.48 17.85 3.45
N HIS A 4 -7.81 16.68 4.00
CA HIS A 4 -7.27 15.38 3.56
C HIS A 4 -8.26 14.58 2.71
N ASP A 5 -9.54 14.94 2.71
CA ASP A 5 -10.61 14.19 2.05
C ASP A 5 -10.35 14.00 0.55
N ASP A 6 -9.93 15.05 -0.15
CA ASP A 6 -9.62 14.99 -1.58
C ASP A 6 -8.43 14.09 -1.92
N ARG A 7 -7.55 13.84 -0.95
CA ARG A 7 -6.32 13.06 -1.15
C ARG A 7 -6.45 11.61 -0.69
N LEU A 8 -7.21 11.39 0.37
CA LEU A 8 -7.28 10.08 1.01
C LEU A 8 -8.45 9.23 0.51
N ALA A 9 -9.46 9.82 -0.12
CA ALA A 9 -10.58 9.12 -0.78
C ALA A 9 -11.13 7.91 0.01
N VAL A 10 -11.31 8.09 1.33
CA VAL A 10 -11.79 7.04 2.23
C VAL A 10 -13.31 6.92 2.10
N VAL A 11 -13.80 5.69 1.98
CA VAL A 11 -15.22 5.38 1.71
C VAL A 11 -15.87 4.78 2.95
N GLU A 12 -17.05 5.28 3.30
CA GLU A 12 -17.90 4.76 4.37
C GLU A 12 -18.17 3.25 4.20
N GLY A 13 -18.24 2.52 5.30
CA GLY A 13 -18.48 1.08 5.31
C GLY A 13 -17.27 0.21 4.93
N ASN A 14 -16.18 0.81 4.45
CA ASN A 14 -14.93 0.09 4.23
C ASN A 14 -14.27 -0.29 5.57
N VAL A 15 -13.26 -1.13 5.51
CA VAL A 15 -12.54 -1.65 6.69
C VAL A 15 -11.13 -1.08 6.74
N SER A 16 -10.71 -0.61 7.91
CA SER A 16 -9.35 -0.22 8.24
C SER A 16 -8.76 -1.17 9.29
N LEU A 17 -7.47 -1.46 9.20
CA LEU A 17 -6.73 -2.21 10.21
C LEU A 17 -5.74 -1.28 10.91
N SER A 18 -5.88 -1.15 12.23
CA SER A 18 -5.02 -0.38 13.12
C SER A 18 -4.18 -1.29 13.98
N PHE A 19 -2.86 -1.15 13.92
CA PHE A 19 -1.91 -1.98 14.66
C PHE A 19 -0.67 -1.20 15.16
N LEU A 20 -0.55 0.08 14.79
CA LEU A 20 0.47 0.95 15.37
C LEU A 20 0.02 1.45 16.75
N PRO A 21 0.95 1.86 17.62
CA PRO A 21 0.59 2.31 18.98
C PRO A 21 -0.34 3.54 18.95
N LEU A 22 -1.51 3.45 19.59
CA LEU A 22 -2.44 4.57 19.74
C LEU A 22 -1.88 5.72 20.61
N SER A 23 -0.80 5.48 21.36
CA SER A 23 -0.02 6.54 22.02
C SER A 23 0.66 7.49 21.05
N HIS A 24 0.94 7.01 19.83
CA HIS A 24 1.51 7.81 18.74
C HIS A 24 0.44 8.63 18.02
N VAL A 25 0.71 9.92 17.81
CA VAL A 25 -0.22 10.85 17.15
C VAL A 25 -0.62 10.37 15.74
N TYR A 26 0.28 9.74 15.01
CA TYR A 26 0.05 9.29 13.64
C TYR A 26 -1.11 8.26 13.58
N GLU A 27 -1.06 7.20 14.39
CA GLU A 27 -2.14 6.19 14.41
C GLU A 27 -3.41 6.77 15.04
N ARG A 28 -3.29 7.54 16.11
CA ARG A 28 -4.44 8.16 16.77
C ARG A 28 -5.25 9.04 15.83
N MET A 29 -4.58 9.86 15.03
CA MET A 29 -5.25 10.72 14.06
C MET A 29 -5.83 9.94 12.89
N TRP A 30 -5.15 8.88 12.45
CA TRP A 30 -5.70 7.97 11.44
C TRP A 30 -6.99 7.31 11.91
N VAL A 31 -6.99 6.74 13.13
CA VAL A 31 -8.18 6.12 13.73
C VAL A 31 -9.32 7.13 13.85
N ALA A 32 -9.05 8.33 14.36
CA ALA A 32 -10.06 9.39 14.47
C ALA A 32 -10.63 9.76 13.09
N TYR A 33 -9.77 9.84 12.06
CA TYR A 33 -10.19 10.15 10.68
C TYR A 33 -11.07 9.05 10.08
N VAL A 34 -10.67 7.78 10.16
CA VAL A 34 -11.45 6.68 9.58
C VAL A 34 -12.80 6.50 10.29
N LEU A 35 -12.84 6.67 11.62
CA LEU A 35 -14.09 6.64 12.36
C LEU A 35 -15.02 7.82 11.98
N HIS A 36 -14.46 9.03 11.81
CA HIS A 36 -15.21 10.19 11.31
C HIS A 36 -15.81 9.94 9.93
N LYS A 37 -15.15 9.14 9.08
CA LYS A 37 -15.61 8.77 7.73
C LYS A 37 -16.55 7.56 7.71
N GLY A 38 -16.97 7.03 8.87
CA GLY A 38 -17.86 5.86 8.95
C GLY A 38 -17.20 4.54 8.51
N VAL A 39 -15.88 4.44 8.62
CA VAL A 39 -15.11 3.23 8.31
C VAL A 39 -15.11 2.29 9.52
N ILE A 40 -15.25 1.00 9.29
CA ILE A 40 -15.12 -0.03 10.32
C ILE A 40 -13.63 -0.19 10.66
N ASN A 41 -13.23 0.14 11.89
CA ASN A 41 -11.83 0.03 12.31
C ASN A 41 -11.59 -1.22 13.16
N CYS A 42 -10.74 -2.13 12.67
CA CYS A 42 -10.28 -3.32 13.38
C CYS A 42 -8.96 -3.01 14.08
N TYR A 43 -8.80 -3.48 15.32
CA TYR A 43 -7.58 -3.27 16.10
C TYR A 43 -6.82 -4.57 16.26
N LEU A 44 -5.51 -4.50 16.15
CA LEU A 44 -4.59 -5.59 16.39
C LEU A 44 -3.50 -5.13 17.38
N ASP A 45 -3.40 -5.84 18.50
CA ASP A 45 -2.43 -5.57 19.57
C ASP A 45 -1.05 -6.21 19.32
N ASP A 46 -1.02 -7.41 18.70
CA ASP A 46 0.22 -8.11 18.37
C ASP A 46 0.64 -7.87 16.90
N THR A 47 1.60 -6.97 16.72
CA THR A 47 2.13 -6.63 15.38
C THR A 47 2.81 -7.81 14.66
N ASN A 48 3.18 -8.88 15.34
CA ASN A 48 3.75 -10.08 14.71
C ASN A 48 2.69 -10.83 13.89
N ARG A 49 1.42 -10.69 14.24
CA ARG A 49 0.28 -11.34 13.57
C ARG A 49 -0.28 -10.55 12.39
N VAL A 50 0.28 -9.38 12.06
CA VAL A 50 -0.23 -8.53 10.96
C VAL A 50 -0.42 -9.31 9.66
N ALA A 51 0.52 -10.17 9.28
CA ALA A 51 0.45 -10.94 8.01
C ALA A 51 -0.69 -11.99 8.00
N GLU A 52 -1.08 -12.52 9.15
CA GLU A 52 -2.21 -13.43 9.34
C GLU A 52 -3.52 -12.65 9.30
N VAL A 53 -3.63 -11.63 10.13
CA VAL A 53 -4.83 -10.80 10.30
C VAL A 53 -5.20 -10.02 9.04
N LEU A 54 -4.23 -9.63 8.21
CA LEU A 54 -4.50 -9.04 6.89
C LEU A 54 -5.34 -9.95 5.99
N LYS A 55 -5.15 -11.27 6.07
CA LYS A 55 -5.93 -12.24 5.27
C LYS A 55 -7.33 -12.48 5.84
N GLU A 56 -7.48 -12.35 7.16
CA GLU A 56 -8.77 -12.53 7.85
C GLU A 56 -9.63 -11.28 7.68
N VAL A 57 -9.11 -10.12 8.06
CA VAL A 57 -9.81 -8.83 8.08
C VAL A 57 -9.99 -8.27 6.66
N ARG A 58 -9.05 -8.54 5.75
CA ARG A 58 -9.04 -8.06 4.37
C ARG A 58 -9.30 -6.56 4.26
N PRO A 59 -8.51 -5.73 4.96
CA PRO A 59 -8.79 -4.29 5.07
C PRO A 59 -8.63 -3.57 3.73
N HIS A 60 -9.33 -2.44 3.61
CA HIS A 60 -9.20 -1.50 2.50
C HIS A 60 -8.10 -0.47 2.78
N TYR A 61 -7.89 -0.19 4.06
CA TYR A 61 -6.93 0.81 4.54
C TYR A 61 -6.11 0.27 5.70
N MET A 62 -4.85 0.67 5.77
CA MET A 62 -4.02 0.50 6.96
C MET A 62 -2.92 1.56 7.00
N CYS A 63 -2.74 2.18 8.15
CA CYS A 63 -1.62 3.09 8.39
C CYS A 63 -0.34 2.29 8.64
N VAL A 64 0.77 2.70 8.02
CA VAL A 64 2.02 1.97 8.18
C VAL A 64 3.22 2.91 8.36
N VAL A 65 4.29 2.36 8.92
CA VAL A 65 5.62 2.98 8.88
C VAL A 65 6.46 2.35 7.75
N PRO A 66 7.46 3.05 7.20
CA PRO A 66 8.30 2.56 6.09
C PRO A 66 8.86 1.16 6.31
N ARG A 67 9.32 0.87 7.53
CA ARG A 67 9.92 -0.43 7.88
C ARG A 67 9.03 -1.63 7.57
N LEU A 68 7.71 -1.50 7.70
CA LEU A 68 6.79 -2.59 7.35
C LEU A 68 6.77 -2.82 5.83
N LEU A 69 6.71 -1.77 5.03
CA LEU A 69 6.75 -1.89 3.56
C LEU A 69 8.09 -2.44 3.08
N GLU A 70 9.19 -2.04 3.69
CA GLU A 70 10.53 -2.59 3.43
C GLU A 70 10.58 -4.09 3.72
N LYS A 71 10.07 -4.52 4.88
CA LYS A 71 10.00 -5.93 5.27
C LYS A 71 9.15 -6.74 4.29
N ILE A 72 8.00 -6.23 3.89
CA ILE A 72 7.12 -6.88 2.91
C ILE A 72 7.83 -6.97 1.55
N TYR A 73 8.45 -5.90 1.10
CA TYR A 73 9.21 -5.84 -0.15
C TYR A 73 10.33 -6.88 -0.17
N THR A 74 11.18 -6.91 0.85
CA THR A 74 12.27 -7.87 0.99
C THR A 74 11.73 -9.30 0.95
N LYS A 75 10.67 -9.59 1.71
CA LYS A 75 10.07 -10.93 1.74
C LYS A 75 9.48 -11.36 0.40
N ILE A 76 8.93 -10.44 -0.39
CA ILE A 76 8.48 -10.73 -1.75
C ILE A 76 9.67 -11.19 -2.61
N TYR A 77 10.77 -10.45 -2.59
CA TYR A 77 11.96 -10.80 -3.40
C TYR A 77 12.62 -12.10 -2.94
N GLU A 78 12.79 -12.32 -1.65
CA GLU A 78 13.29 -13.59 -1.10
C GLU A 78 12.42 -14.79 -1.54
N ASN A 79 11.09 -14.61 -1.52
CA ASN A 79 10.18 -15.67 -1.98
C ASN A 79 10.28 -15.90 -3.49
N VAL A 80 10.51 -14.85 -4.27
CA VAL A 80 10.72 -14.96 -5.73
C VAL A 80 12.05 -15.66 -6.03
N GLU A 81 13.12 -15.38 -5.31
CA GLU A 81 14.42 -16.01 -5.49
C GLU A 81 14.38 -17.52 -5.27
N LYS A 82 13.51 -17.99 -4.37
CA LYS A 82 13.30 -19.43 -4.11
C LYS A 82 12.47 -20.15 -5.18
N GLN A 83 11.92 -19.41 -6.15
CA GLN A 83 11.10 -19.98 -7.23
C GLN A 83 11.98 -20.46 -8.41
N SER A 84 11.36 -21.27 -9.29
CA SER A 84 11.99 -21.69 -10.54
C SER A 84 12.40 -20.50 -11.42
N VAL A 85 13.41 -20.69 -12.26
CA VAL A 85 13.93 -19.67 -13.19
C VAL A 85 12.81 -19.04 -14.02
N LEU A 86 11.86 -19.85 -14.51
CA LEU A 86 10.73 -19.38 -15.28
C LEU A 86 9.85 -18.41 -14.49
N LYS A 87 9.49 -18.73 -13.23
CA LYS A 87 8.69 -17.86 -12.38
C LYS A 87 9.42 -16.55 -12.04
N ARG A 88 10.73 -16.61 -11.83
CA ARG A 88 11.57 -15.41 -11.62
C ARG A 88 11.55 -14.50 -12.84
N LEU A 89 11.66 -15.06 -14.04
CA LEU A 89 11.60 -14.31 -15.31
C LEU A 89 10.22 -13.66 -15.51
N VAL A 90 9.14 -14.41 -15.21
CA VAL A 90 7.76 -13.87 -15.27
C VAL A 90 7.59 -12.70 -14.30
N PHE A 91 8.07 -12.82 -13.07
CA PHE A 91 8.02 -11.73 -12.08
C PHE A 91 8.82 -10.49 -12.55
N ALA A 92 10.05 -10.70 -13.04
CA ALA A 92 10.91 -9.62 -13.54
C ALA A 92 10.26 -8.88 -14.73
N THR A 93 9.68 -9.64 -15.67
CA THR A 93 8.97 -9.07 -16.83
C THR A 93 7.72 -8.29 -16.40
N ALA A 94 6.91 -8.87 -15.51
CA ALA A 94 5.70 -8.21 -14.98
C ALA A 94 6.05 -6.89 -14.28
N THR A 95 7.05 -6.88 -13.41
CA THR A 95 7.48 -5.66 -12.70
C THR A 95 8.06 -4.61 -13.64
N ARG A 96 8.77 -5.02 -14.71
CA ARG A 96 9.25 -4.10 -15.76
C ARG A 96 8.10 -3.43 -16.49
N ILE A 97 7.09 -4.19 -16.91
CA ILE A 97 5.88 -3.67 -17.56
C ILE A 97 5.18 -2.65 -16.66
N ALA A 98 5.00 -2.98 -15.37
CA ALA A 98 4.37 -2.11 -14.40
C ALA A 98 5.12 -0.80 -14.19
N LYS A 99 6.46 -0.84 -14.10
CA LYS A 99 7.31 0.36 -14.00
C LYS A 99 7.18 1.26 -15.23
N ILE A 100 7.14 0.70 -16.45
CA ILE A 100 6.95 1.45 -17.70
C ILE A 100 5.58 2.14 -17.68
N GLN A 101 4.52 1.42 -17.32
CA GLN A 101 3.17 1.99 -17.24
C GLN A 101 3.08 3.12 -16.22
N LEU A 102 3.63 2.93 -15.03
CA LEU A 102 3.69 3.97 -13.99
C LEU A 102 4.45 5.21 -14.47
N GLY A 103 5.58 5.01 -15.15
CA GLY A 103 6.38 6.10 -15.72
C GLY A 103 5.62 6.90 -16.79
N ARG A 104 4.82 6.25 -17.64
CA ARG A 104 3.97 6.94 -18.61
C ARG A 104 2.85 7.74 -17.93
N LYS A 105 2.17 7.12 -16.95
CA LYS A 105 1.12 7.78 -16.18
C LYS A 105 1.62 9.05 -15.48
N LYS A 106 2.83 9.00 -14.88
CA LYS A 106 3.46 10.19 -14.26
C LYS A 106 3.73 11.34 -15.25
N LYS A 107 3.97 11.02 -16.53
CA LYS A 107 4.17 12.01 -17.61
C LYS A 107 2.84 12.44 -18.27
N GLY A 108 1.69 12.12 -17.70
CA GLY A 108 0.38 12.42 -18.26
C GLY A 108 0.06 11.65 -19.55
N LYS A 109 0.87 10.66 -19.95
CA LYS A 109 0.70 9.89 -21.19
C LYS A 109 -0.18 8.68 -20.94
N LYS A 110 -1.23 8.50 -21.73
CA LYS A 110 -2.04 7.28 -21.70
C LYS A 110 -1.18 6.06 -22.12
N PRO A 111 -1.34 4.90 -21.49
CA PRO A 111 -0.68 3.67 -21.92
C PRO A 111 -1.18 3.30 -23.34
N SER A 112 -0.31 2.72 -24.15
CA SER A 112 -0.77 2.12 -25.41
C SER A 112 -1.64 0.90 -25.13
N PHE A 113 -2.52 0.55 -26.06
CA PHE A 113 -3.41 -0.61 -25.92
C PHE A 113 -2.65 -1.92 -25.61
N LEU A 114 -1.51 -2.15 -26.28
CA LEU A 114 -0.67 -3.32 -26.03
C LEU A 114 -0.05 -3.30 -24.62
N LEU A 115 0.43 -2.15 -24.17
CA LEU A 115 0.98 -2.01 -22.82
C LEU A 115 -0.09 -2.24 -21.75
N GLN A 116 -1.30 -1.74 -21.99
CA GLN A 116 -2.43 -1.98 -21.06
C GLN A 116 -2.80 -3.45 -21.00
N LYS A 117 -2.88 -4.15 -22.16
CA LYS A 117 -3.12 -5.61 -22.19
C LYS A 117 -2.01 -6.38 -21.43
N ALA A 118 -0.75 -6.06 -21.70
CA ALA A 118 0.39 -6.69 -21.03
C ALA A 118 0.35 -6.47 -19.52
N TYR A 119 0.00 -5.26 -19.06
CA TYR A 119 -0.17 -4.97 -17.64
C TYR A 119 -1.32 -5.78 -17.02
N ASN A 120 -2.46 -5.88 -17.71
CA ASN A 120 -3.61 -6.65 -17.20
C ASN A 120 -3.28 -8.13 -17.04
N VAL A 121 -2.47 -8.70 -17.93
CA VAL A 121 -1.95 -10.07 -17.80
C VAL A 121 -0.99 -10.16 -16.61
N ALA A 122 -0.05 -9.24 -16.49
CA ALA A 122 0.90 -9.18 -15.36
C ALA A 122 0.16 -9.03 -14.02
N ASP A 123 -0.89 -8.20 -13.96
CA ASP A 123 -1.72 -8.04 -12.78
C ASP A 123 -2.39 -9.37 -12.39
N ARG A 124 -3.05 -10.03 -13.34
CA ARG A 124 -3.77 -11.29 -13.08
C ARG A 124 -2.83 -12.42 -12.65
N VAL A 125 -1.67 -12.55 -13.27
CA VAL A 125 -0.75 -13.69 -13.04
C VAL A 125 0.13 -13.48 -11.82
N VAL A 126 0.57 -12.23 -11.58
CA VAL A 126 1.58 -11.89 -10.56
C VAL A 126 1.00 -11.00 -9.47
N PHE A 127 0.45 -9.83 -9.81
CA PHE A 127 0.20 -8.80 -8.80
C PHE A 127 -1.02 -9.10 -7.94
N GLN A 128 -2.03 -9.80 -8.45
CA GLN A 128 -3.16 -10.24 -7.63
C GLN A 128 -2.72 -11.17 -6.49
N LYS A 129 -1.72 -12.03 -6.72
CA LYS A 129 -1.15 -12.87 -5.65
C LYS A 129 -0.42 -12.05 -4.59
N LEU A 130 0.30 -11.00 -5.00
CA LEU A 130 0.96 -10.09 -4.08
C LEU A 130 -0.06 -9.26 -3.28
N LYS A 131 -1.10 -8.77 -3.94
CA LYS A 131 -2.20 -8.05 -3.29
C LYS A 131 -2.98 -8.94 -2.33
N ALA A 132 -3.20 -10.20 -2.68
CA ALA A 132 -3.86 -11.18 -1.80
C ALA A 132 -3.08 -11.42 -0.50
N ALA A 133 -1.75 -11.32 -0.51
CA ALA A 133 -0.94 -11.38 0.71
C ALA A 133 -1.16 -10.18 1.63
N LEU A 134 -1.68 -9.06 1.11
CA LEU A 134 -2.11 -7.87 1.84
C LEU A 134 -3.62 -7.87 2.14
N GLY A 135 -4.28 -9.02 2.04
CA GLY A 135 -5.73 -9.15 2.25
C GLY A 135 -6.59 -9.01 0.98
N GLY A 136 -6.02 -8.56 -0.13
CA GLY A 136 -6.68 -8.48 -1.44
C GLY A 136 -7.54 -7.24 -1.68
N ASN A 137 -8.01 -6.56 -0.64
CA ASN A 137 -8.91 -5.40 -0.74
C ASN A 137 -8.21 -4.05 -0.56
N ILE A 138 -6.90 -4.03 -0.31
CA ILE A 138 -6.16 -2.79 -0.05
C ILE A 138 -6.34 -1.79 -1.19
N GLN A 139 -6.93 -0.65 -0.87
CA GLN A 139 -7.10 0.50 -1.76
C GLN A 139 -6.02 1.54 -1.54
N MET A 140 -5.65 1.80 -0.27
CA MET A 140 -4.66 2.81 0.08
C MET A 140 -3.91 2.43 1.35
N ILE A 141 -2.62 2.75 1.37
CA ILE A 141 -1.73 2.61 2.52
C ILE A 141 -1.08 3.96 2.81
N PRO A 142 -1.61 4.75 3.76
CA PRO A 142 -0.88 5.88 4.29
C PRO A 142 0.43 5.41 4.94
N CYS A 143 1.53 6.06 4.58
CA CYS A 143 2.86 5.73 5.10
C CYS A 143 3.53 7.00 5.63
N GLY A 144 3.91 6.99 6.90
CA GLY A 144 4.48 8.16 7.57
C GLY A 144 5.45 7.78 8.69
N GLY A 145 5.94 8.79 9.42
CA GLY A 145 6.83 8.63 10.57
C GLY A 145 8.32 8.52 10.22
N ALA A 146 8.68 8.19 8.98
CA ALA A 146 10.05 8.20 8.47
C ALA A 146 10.06 8.25 6.94
N LEU A 147 11.25 8.44 6.35
CA LEU A 147 11.42 8.44 4.90
C LEU A 147 11.29 7.00 4.36
N LEU A 148 10.38 6.81 3.41
CA LEU A 148 10.29 5.57 2.63
C LEU A 148 11.26 5.64 1.45
N GLU A 149 12.06 4.59 1.24
CA GLU A 149 12.94 4.49 0.09
C GLU A 149 12.11 4.57 -1.22
N PRO A 150 12.45 5.49 -2.14
CA PRO A 150 11.61 5.78 -3.31
C PRO A 150 11.38 4.59 -4.24
N SER A 151 12.30 3.63 -4.31
CA SER A 151 12.15 2.43 -5.15
C SER A 151 11.03 1.51 -4.63
N ILE A 152 10.90 1.41 -3.31
CA ILE A 152 9.88 0.61 -2.64
C ILE A 152 8.49 1.22 -2.87
N GLY A 153 8.35 2.54 -2.65
CA GLY A 153 7.10 3.24 -2.95
C GLY A 153 6.68 3.10 -4.43
N ARG A 154 7.67 3.22 -5.35
CA ARG A 154 7.42 2.99 -6.79
C ARG A 154 7.01 1.56 -7.09
N PHE A 155 7.59 0.57 -6.42
CA PHE A 155 7.22 -0.83 -6.58
C PHE A 155 5.76 -1.06 -6.21
N PHE A 156 5.33 -0.65 -5.01
CA PHE A 156 3.94 -0.84 -4.56
C PHE A 156 2.95 -0.13 -5.49
N ARG A 157 3.21 1.11 -5.87
CA ARG A 157 2.38 1.84 -6.84
C ARG A 157 2.33 1.15 -8.21
N ALA A 158 3.44 0.57 -8.67
CA ALA A 158 3.49 -0.13 -9.95
C ALA A 158 2.64 -1.40 -9.96
N ILE A 159 2.59 -2.13 -8.86
CA ILE A 159 1.73 -3.32 -8.71
C ILE A 159 0.27 -2.99 -8.38
N GLY A 160 -0.09 -1.70 -8.33
CA GLY A 160 -1.46 -1.24 -8.10
C GLY A 160 -1.85 -1.07 -6.63
N VAL A 161 -0.89 -1.03 -5.71
CA VAL A 161 -1.11 -0.67 -4.31
C VAL A 161 -0.81 0.82 -4.14
N ASN A 162 -1.83 1.61 -3.79
CA ASN A 162 -1.67 3.05 -3.60
C ASN A 162 -1.01 3.33 -2.25
N VAL A 163 0.27 3.69 -2.27
CA VAL A 163 1.00 4.18 -1.09
C VAL A 163 1.03 5.69 -1.11
N THR A 164 0.43 6.33 -0.11
CA THR A 164 0.40 7.78 0.07
C THR A 164 1.39 8.16 1.16
N LEU A 165 2.37 8.98 0.83
CA LEU A 165 3.38 9.41 1.80
C LEU A 165 2.86 10.62 2.57
N GLY A 166 3.00 10.59 3.91
CA GLY A 166 2.66 11.68 4.80
C GLY A 166 3.89 12.21 5.53
N TYR A 167 4.02 13.53 5.58
CA TYR A 167 4.96 14.21 6.46
C TYR A 167 4.19 14.88 7.60
N GLY A 168 4.69 14.72 8.82
CA GLY A 168 4.10 15.32 10.01
C GLY A 168 4.96 15.12 11.25
N MET A 169 4.57 15.78 12.32
CA MET A 169 5.22 15.76 13.63
C MET A 169 4.15 15.69 14.72
N THR A 170 4.55 15.33 15.93
CA THR A 170 3.66 15.36 17.09
C THR A 170 3.17 16.78 17.38
N GLU A 171 4.06 17.77 17.24
CA GLU A 171 3.81 19.19 17.48
C GLU A 171 2.82 19.78 16.46
N THR A 172 2.65 19.18 15.29
CA THR A 172 1.69 19.59 14.26
C THR A 172 0.41 18.77 14.25
N THR A 173 0.16 17.99 15.28
CA THR A 173 -1.02 17.11 15.38
C THR A 173 -1.11 16.14 14.20
N ALA A 174 -0.01 15.42 13.93
CA ALA A 174 0.23 14.44 12.88
C ALA A 174 0.58 15.02 11.51
N THR A 175 -0.32 14.97 10.53
CA THR A 175 0.04 15.17 9.12
C THR A 175 -0.01 16.67 8.74
N VAL A 176 1.12 17.19 8.28
CA VAL A 176 1.25 18.54 7.69
C VAL A 176 0.98 18.47 6.19
N SER A 177 1.51 17.45 5.50
CA SER A 177 1.34 17.27 4.06
C SER A 177 1.29 15.79 3.67
N CYS A 178 0.62 15.47 2.57
CA CYS A 178 0.57 14.14 1.99
C CYS A 178 0.60 14.19 0.45
N TRP A 179 1.27 13.20 -0.20
CA TRP A 179 1.44 13.12 -1.66
C TRP A 179 1.51 11.67 -2.18
#